data_1c9cb36246c1fef6beb3133b2692cd24
#
_entry.id   1c9cb36246c1fef6beb3133b2692cd24
#
_cell.length_a   1.000
_cell.length_b   1.000
_cell.length_c   1.000
_cell.angle_alpha   90.00
_cell.angle_beta   90.00
_cell.angle_gamma   90.00
#
_symmetry.space_group_name_H-M   'P 1'
#
loop_
_entity.id
_entity.type
_entity.pdbx_description
1 polymer ?
#
loop_
_entity_poly.entity_id
_entity_poly.type
_entity_poly.pdbx_seq_one_letter_code
_entity_poly.pdbx_strand_id
1 'polypeptide(L)'
;MKIISDRYKEVMGQTVRPTSKFQASLEMIDRSVESDTTVVSSEQTEFATGVFDKVHECDYITFEKNFFEVGSDMRILPSSKSEYLKNGYVSSVRCGDNGAFQEIPIIEFTFGEVRNFIALTYNFARAYPTQIRVTYYLEGIKQGEFISTPDRVDFIDDVNHISDCDRVTFEFLSMSEPNRRLRIARLIFGFEKKFEMSDIISTDHTLSVDPLSSSLPYEKIIMNVSNFSKDYNPDNPQGTWAHFANGQPLSIRYGVTIDGVTEWVEAGRLLLSDAPTVDGDIATFEAVDKLSTLTNYYYKGIWREKGTSLYDLAVDVLSDAGVTDFSLDVSLKNIITHHPLPIIPHRECLQLIANAGECVLYTNNRGTIVLEKQTLDETPEDFYLDYTKLLNKPVVKKTEELKSVDVTMHTLRKEVTLGELCKQEATEIHGVNEIQLNYDMATDIEAAVEGGEIVSAIYYANTAFITIEADSAVDIIVYGCKIVDDVSIISTKVNNRGEPCPIDNPLITSDSRARSIGQWVARYLSSRNTYEANFRQDFSLDVNDVIHIKSEFEDNIPARVTKLQYKLPGQQGAISVRRMR
;
A
#
# COMPACT_ATOMS: atom_id res chain seq x y z
N MET A 1 10.72 -13.75 7.19
CA MET A 1 10.41 -13.20 8.55
C MET A 1 10.75 -11.73 8.66
N LYS A 2 10.05 -10.98 9.50
CA LYS A 2 10.30 -9.55 9.79
C LYS A 2 11.62 -9.37 10.54
N ILE A 3 12.27 -8.21 10.36
CA ILE A 3 13.55 -7.89 11.03
C ILE A 3 13.28 -7.58 12.50
N ILE A 4 13.90 -8.35 13.40
CA ILE A 4 13.79 -8.22 14.85
C ILE A 4 15.16 -8.39 15.50
N SER A 5 15.32 -7.91 16.75
CA SER A 5 16.56 -8.10 17.52
C SER A 5 16.70 -9.54 18.02
N ASP A 6 17.94 -9.95 18.30
CA ASP A 6 18.18 -11.25 18.94
C ASP A 6 17.57 -11.31 20.35
N ARG A 7 17.50 -10.17 21.04
CA ARG A 7 16.85 -10.07 22.34
C ARG A 7 15.34 -10.32 22.25
N TYR A 8 14.69 -9.82 21.19
CA TYR A 8 13.29 -10.13 20.91
C TYR A 8 13.07 -11.64 20.73
N LYS A 9 13.89 -12.31 19.92
CA LYS A 9 13.83 -13.77 19.71
C LYS A 9 13.96 -14.53 21.01
N GLU A 10 14.92 -14.14 21.86
CA GLU A 10 15.14 -14.76 23.17
C GLU A 10 13.91 -14.64 24.06
N VAL A 11 13.36 -13.43 24.20
CA VAL A 11 12.20 -13.15 25.05
C VAL A 11 10.94 -13.85 24.55
N MET A 12 10.71 -13.87 23.24
CA MET A 12 9.57 -14.56 22.63
C MET A 12 9.69 -16.08 22.67
N GLY A 13 10.90 -16.61 22.87
CA GLY A 13 11.15 -18.04 23.14
C GLY A 13 10.82 -18.47 24.56
N GLN A 14 10.67 -17.54 25.52
CA GLN A 14 10.43 -17.85 26.93
C GLN A 14 9.00 -18.34 27.20
N THR A 15 8.84 -19.12 28.28
CA THR A 15 7.52 -19.61 28.74
C THR A 15 6.64 -18.46 29.25
N VAL A 16 7.22 -17.48 29.93
CA VAL A 16 6.55 -16.25 30.37
C VAL A 16 6.97 -15.13 29.43
N ARG A 17 6.02 -14.56 28.75
CA ARG A 17 6.26 -13.48 27.77
C ARG A 17 5.72 -12.16 28.30
N PRO A 18 6.35 -11.03 27.95
CA PRO A 18 5.77 -9.72 28.20
C PRO A 18 4.42 -9.56 27.51
N THR A 19 3.62 -8.64 28.03
CA THR A 19 2.35 -8.27 27.39
C THR A 19 2.62 -7.62 26.03
N SER A 20 1.91 -8.08 25.01
CA SER A 20 1.94 -7.49 23.69
C SER A 20 1.32 -6.10 23.69
N LYS A 21 1.93 -5.19 22.96
CA LYS A 21 1.41 -3.85 22.69
C LYS A 21 0.96 -3.73 21.24
N PHE A 22 0.09 -2.80 21.00
CA PHE A 22 -0.39 -2.46 19.67
C PHE A 22 -0.45 -0.95 19.53
N GLN A 23 -0.12 -0.48 18.36
CA GLN A 23 -0.35 0.89 17.97
C GLN A 23 -0.81 0.92 16.52
N ALA A 24 -1.84 1.71 16.27
CA ALA A 24 -2.27 2.06 14.92
C ALA A 24 -2.19 3.57 14.75
N SER A 25 -1.75 3.99 13.58
CA SER A 25 -1.66 5.40 13.19
C SER A 25 -2.46 5.60 11.92
N LEU A 26 -3.53 6.37 11.99
CA LEU A 26 -4.36 6.75 10.85
C LEU A 26 -3.96 8.14 10.38
N GLU A 27 -3.53 8.23 9.13
CA GLU A 27 -3.15 9.49 8.51
C GLU A 27 -4.40 10.20 7.98
N MET A 28 -4.79 11.31 8.60
CA MET A 28 -5.84 12.23 8.14
C MET A 28 -5.19 13.41 7.40
N ILE A 29 -4.37 13.10 6.40
CA ILE A 29 -3.55 14.04 5.66
C ILE A 29 -4.00 14.03 4.22
N ASP A 30 -4.21 15.19 3.66
CA ASP A 30 -4.39 15.32 2.22
C ASP A 30 -3.01 15.22 1.53
N ARG A 31 -2.68 14.03 1.03
CA ARG A 31 -1.41 13.79 0.34
C ARG A 31 -1.31 14.46 -1.03
N SER A 32 -2.42 14.85 -1.63
CA SER A 32 -2.40 15.60 -2.88
C SER A 32 -1.72 16.97 -2.71
N VAL A 33 -1.73 17.50 -1.48
CA VAL A 33 -1.02 18.72 -1.11
C VAL A 33 0.47 18.64 -1.44
N GLU A 34 1.13 17.52 -1.18
CA GLU A 34 2.58 17.38 -1.40
C GLU A 34 2.98 17.44 -2.88
N SER A 35 2.12 16.96 -3.77
CA SER A 35 2.37 16.93 -5.22
C SER A 35 1.97 18.23 -5.94
N ASP A 36 1.06 19.00 -5.35
CA ASP A 36 0.38 20.15 -5.94
C ASP A 36 0.82 21.50 -5.33
N THR A 37 1.77 21.48 -4.39
CA THR A 37 2.13 22.67 -3.61
C THR A 37 3.50 23.22 -4.00
N THR A 38 3.54 24.55 -4.22
CA THR A 38 4.77 25.31 -4.30
C THR A 38 5.09 25.91 -2.92
N VAL A 39 6.29 25.65 -2.41
CA VAL A 39 6.76 26.17 -1.12
C VAL A 39 7.83 27.22 -1.35
N VAL A 40 7.65 28.40 -0.75
CA VAL A 40 8.61 29.50 -0.77
C VAL A 40 8.92 29.90 0.68
N SER A 41 10.18 30.12 0.99
CA SER A 41 10.58 30.61 2.32
C SER A 41 11.31 31.94 2.21
N SER A 42 11.35 32.67 3.33
CA SER A 42 12.15 33.89 3.48
C SER A 42 13.66 33.61 3.49
N GLU A 43 14.06 32.34 3.54
CA GLU A 43 15.44 31.93 3.60
C GLU A 43 16.15 32.08 2.24
N GLN A 44 17.36 32.66 2.28
CA GLN A 44 18.19 32.85 1.10
C GLN A 44 19.37 31.87 1.04
N THR A 45 19.42 30.88 1.94
CA THR A 45 20.54 29.97 2.09
C THR A 45 20.17 28.56 1.64
N GLU A 46 21.19 27.79 1.27
CA GLU A 46 21.09 26.36 0.90
C GLU A 46 20.78 25.44 2.10
N PHE A 47 20.29 25.96 3.22
CA PHE A 47 19.81 25.13 4.32
C PHE A 47 18.58 24.34 3.89
N ALA A 48 18.41 23.17 4.49
CA ALA A 48 17.31 22.27 4.19
C ALA A 48 15.97 23.00 4.12
N THR A 49 15.31 22.94 2.98
CA THR A 49 14.03 23.62 2.69
C THR A 49 12.86 22.65 2.63
N GLY A 50 13.10 21.36 2.88
CA GLY A 50 12.06 20.33 2.83
C GLY A 50 11.15 20.41 4.06
N VAL A 51 9.88 20.72 3.86
CA VAL A 51 8.85 20.73 4.91
C VAL A 51 7.92 19.52 4.82
N PHE A 52 8.02 18.75 3.74
CA PHE A 52 7.29 17.52 3.49
C PHE A 52 8.24 16.31 3.42
N ASP A 53 8.72 15.79 4.54
CA ASP A 53 9.60 14.62 4.62
C ASP A 53 10.83 14.62 3.69
N LYS A 54 11.11 15.73 3.01
CA LYS A 54 12.30 15.86 2.16
C LYS A 54 13.49 16.23 3.03
N VAL A 55 14.31 15.24 3.32
CA VAL A 55 15.53 15.41 4.06
C VAL A 55 16.64 15.89 3.12
N HIS A 56 17.21 17.05 3.40
CA HIS A 56 18.45 17.48 2.79
C HIS A 56 19.62 16.92 3.60
N GLU A 57 20.43 16.09 2.97
CA GLU A 57 21.69 15.58 3.54
C GLU A 57 22.77 16.66 3.36
N CYS A 58 22.78 17.66 4.22
CA CYS A 58 23.87 18.63 4.27
C CYS A 58 24.44 18.72 5.68
N ASP A 59 25.76 18.74 5.76
CA ASP A 59 26.48 19.00 7.00
C ASP A 59 26.56 20.51 7.24
N TYR A 60 26.26 20.94 8.47
CA TYR A 60 26.39 22.34 8.85
C TYR A 60 26.92 22.50 10.27
N ILE A 61 27.49 23.66 10.53
CA ILE A 61 27.98 24.06 11.84
C ILE A 61 27.10 25.21 12.34
N THR A 62 26.72 25.14 13.62
CA THR A 62 25.92 26.18 14.26
C THR A 62 26.52 26.62 15.58
N PHE A 63 26.37 27.88 15.92
CA PHE A 63 26.78 28.47 17.20
C PHE A 63 25.62 28.49 18.23
N GLU A 64 24.63 27.67 18.04
CA GLU A 64 23.55 27.55 18.98
C GLU A 64 24.00 26.81 20.25
N LYS A 65 23.47 27.21 21.40
CA LYS A 65 23.74 26.57 22.70
C LYS A 65 23.43 25.09 22.63
N ASN A 66 24.32 24.24 23.16
CA ASN A 66 24.29 22.77 23.13
C ASN A 66 24.51 22.13 21.76
N PHE A 67 24.82 22.91 20.72
CA PHE A 67 25.27 22.42 19.42
C PHE A 67 26.71 22.78 19.12
N PHE A 68 27.30 23.59 19.99
CA PHE A 68 28.70 24.01 19.90
C PHE A 68 29.40 23.55 21.18
N GLU A 69 30.46 22.76 21.04
CA GLU A 69 31.30 22.32 22.14
C GLU A 69 32.60 23.16 22.12
N VAL A 70 32.88 23.82 23.25
CA VAL A 70 34.13 24.54 23.45
C VAL A 70 35.15 23.53 23.93
N GLY A 71 35.83 22.92 23.02
CA GLY A 71 36.82 21.90 23.28
C GLY A 71 37.63 21.60 22.02
N SER A 72 38.27 20.45 21.96
CA SER A 72 39.05 20.06 20.82
C SER A 72 38.24 19.64 19.59
N ASP A 73 36.97 19.26 19.78
CA ASP A 73 36.14 18.69 18.74
C ASP A 73 34.92 19.56 18.44
N MET A 74 34.87 20.05 17.22
CA MET A 74 33.71 20.78 16.72
C MET A 74 32.64 19.77 16.27
N ARG A 75 31.42 19.92 16.78
CA ARG A 75 30.33 19.05 16.42
C ARG A 75 29.75 19.43 15.04
N ILE A 76 29.92 18.54 14.10
CA ILE A 76 29.28 18.64 12.78
C ILE A 76 27.86 18.09 12.91
N LEU A 77 26.88 18.84 12.38
CA LEU A 77 25.49 18.45 12.38
C LEU A 77 25.01 18.18 10.94
N PRO A 78 24.11 17.22 10.80
CA PRO A 78 23.58 16.31 11.81
C PRO A 78 24.61 15.22 12.18
N SER A 79 24.65 14.87 13.46
CA SER A 79 25.64 13.90 13.97
C SER A 79 25.32 12.44 13.67
N SER A 80 24.14 12.15 13.15
CA SER A 80 23.69 10.81 12.78
C SER A 80 22.60 10.86 11.70
N LYS A 81 22.42 9.76 10.97
CA LYS A 81 21.36 9.64 9.98
C LYS A 81 19.95 9.88 10.58
N SER A 82 19.74 9.54 11.86
CA SER A 82 18.49 9.81 12.56
C SER A 82 18.26 11.30 12.85
N GLU A 83 19.31 12.12 12.87
CA GLU A 83 19.19 13.58 13.01
C GLU A 83 18.89 14.26 11.67
N TYR A 84 19.33 13.70 10.53
CA TYR A 84 18.93 14.18 9.20
C TYR A 84 17.42 14.16 9.04
N LEU A 85 16.76 13.11 9.53
CA LEU A 85 15.31 12.96 9.49
C LEU A 85 14.55 14.02 10.32
N LYS A 86 15.26 14.81 11.14
CA LYS A 86 14.70 15.87 11.99
C LYS A 86 14.97 17.27 11.47
N ASN A 87 15.68 17.42 10.37
CA ASN A 87 16.11 18.70 9.83
C ASN A 87 15.52 18.94 8.43
N GLY A 88 14.17 19.05 8.34
CA GLY A 88 13.53 19.39 7.07
C GLY A 88 13.80 20.84 6.66
N TYR A 89 13.52 21.79 7.55
CA TYR A 89 13.76 23.21 7.37
C TYR A 89 14.60 23.75 8.53
N VAL A 90 15.56 24.62 8.23
CA VAL A 90 16.38 25.32 9.23
C VAL A 90 16.47 26.80 8.86
N SER A 91 16.07 27.70 9.78
CA SER A 91 16.17 29.15 9.54
C SER A 91 17.61 29.64 9.52
N SER A 92 17.92 30.61 8.66
CA SER A 92 19.21 31.30 8.65
C SER A 92 19.41 32.19 9.86
N VAL A 93 18.31 32.69 10.43
CA VAL A 93 18.31 33.58 11.58
C VAL A 93 18.09 32.83 12.89
N ARG A 94 18.58 33.41 13.99
CA ARG A 94 18.35 32.95 15.37
C ARG A 94 17.42 33.93 16.09
N CYS A 95 16.58 33.38 16.98
CA CYS A 95 15.85 34.24 17.90
C CYS A 95 16.79 34.92 18.90
N GLY A 96 16.35 36.03 19.48
CA GLY A 96 17.08 36.77 20.50
C GLY A 96 17.05 36.11 21.88
N ASP A 97 17.62 36.81 22.88
CA ASP A 97 17.65 36.38 24.29
C ASP A 97 16.25 36.24 24.93
N ASN A 98 15.27 36.94 24.39
CA ASN A 98 13.87 36.86 24.81
C ASN A 98 13.05 35.79 24.04
N GLY A 99 13.71 35.04 23.17
CA GLY A 99 13.06 34.04 22.32
C GLY A 99 12.39 34.60 21.06
N ALA A 100 12.24 35.91 20.90
CA ALA A 100 11.61 36.52 19.73
C ALA A 100 12.59 36.65 18.56
N PHE A 101 12.08 36.47 17.33
CA PHE A 101 12.85 36.74 16.12
C PHE A 101 12.82 38.22 15.77
N GLN A 102 13.97 38.79 15.43
CA GLN A 102 14.06 40.17 14.89
C GLN A 102 13.70 40.16 13.39
N GLU A 103 14.21 39.18 12.66
CA GLU A 103 13.80 38.86 11.30
C GLU A 103 12.96 37.59 11.39
N ILE A 104 11.68 37.70 11.07
CA ILE A 104 10.71 36.61 11.24
C ILE A 104 10.91 35.60 10.11
N PRO A 105 11.19 34.30 10.42
CA PRO A 105 11.16 33.26 9.42
C PRO A 105 9.74 33.09 8.88
N ILE A 106 9.58 33.09 7.55
CA ILE A 106 8.30 32.96 6.85
C ILE A 106 8.37 31.79 5.89
N ILE A 107 7.33 30.96 5.91
CA ILE A 107 7.12 29.89 4.93
C ILE A 107 5.75 30.09 4.33
N GLU A 108 5.69 30.11 3.00
CA GLU A 108 4.47 30.25 2.24
C GLU A 108 4.22 29.01 1.38
N PHE A 109 3.01 28.49 1.44
CA PHE A 109 2.52 27.36 0.65
C PHE A 109 1.46 27.88 -0.32
N THR A 110 1.62 27.61 -1.60
CA THR A 110 0.64 27.91 -2.64
C THR A 110 0.17 26.60 -3.25
N PHE A 111 -1.13 26.35 -3.24
CA PHE A 111 -1.77 25.14 -3.72
C PHE A 111 -2.29 25.34 -5.15
N GLY A 112 -2.29 24.28 -5.96
CA GLY A 112 -2.86 24.31 -7.31
C GLY A 112 -4.39 24.34 -7.32
N GLU A 113 -5.02 23.91 -6.20
CA GLU A 113 -6.47 23.91 -6.02
C GLU A 113 -6.86 24.55 -4.69
N VAL A 114 -8.14 24.96 -4.57
CA VAL A 114 -8.70 25.47 -3.30
C VAL A 114 -8.79 24.34 -2.28
N ARG A 115 -8.26 24.56 -1.09
CA ARG A 115 -8.12 23.57 -0.02
C ARG A 115 -8.82 23.98 1.28
N ASN A 116 -9.17 22.96 2.06
CA ASN A 116 -9.66 23.10 3.43
C ASN A 116 -8.84 22.20 4.36
N PHE A 117 -8.36 22.72 5.47
CA PHE A 117 -7.57 21.97 6.43
C PHE A 117 -8.20 22.04 7.81
N ILE A 118 -8.40 20.87 8.40
CA ILE A 118 -9.05 20.71 9.72
C ILE A 118 -8.07 20.80 10.88
N ALA A 119 -6.78 20.67 10.61
CA ALA A 119 -5.71 20.76 11.58
C ALA A 119 -4.38 21.02 10.90
N LEU A 120 -3.39 21.43 11.69
CA LEU A 120 -2.01 21.56 11.29
C LEU A 120 -1.14 20.76 12.25
N THR A 121 -0.28 19.91 11.74
CA THR A 121 0.67 19.16 12.57
C THR A 121 2.07 19.68 12.34
N TYR A 122 2.76 20.00 13.44
CA TYR A 122 4.12 20.50 13.44
C TYR A 122 5.03 19.50 14.16
N ASN A 123 6.08 19.08 13.48
CA ASN A 123 7.17 18.35 14.10
C ASN A 123 8.41 19.23 14.10
N PHE A 124 8.79 19.72 15.27
CA PHE A 124 9.97 20.57 15.45
C PHE A 124 11.16 19.72 15.92
N ALA A 125 12.36 20.12 15.53
CA ALA A 125 13.56 19.49 16.03
C ALA A 125 14.08 20.23 17.28
N ARG A 126 13.99 19.60 18.44
CA ARG A 126 14.54 20.01 19.76
C ARG A 126 13.81 21.14 20.46
N ALA A 127 13.76 22.34 19.87
CA ALA A 127 13.03 23.49 20.40
C ALA A 127 11.84 23.79 19.49
N TYR A 128 10.78 24.31 20.04
CA TYR A 128 9.55 24.62 19.31
C TYR A 128 9.25 26.13 19.35
N PRO A 129 8.56 26.67 18.34
CA PRO A 129 8.00 28.02 18.40
C PRO A 129 6.91 28.10 19.48
N THR A 130 6.83 29.21 20.18
CA THR A 130 5.76 29.46 21.14
C THR A 130 4.60 30.23 20.53
N GLN A 131 4.84 30.90 19.41
CA GLN A 131 3.82 31.62 18.64
C GLN A 131 4.12 31.53 17.14
N ILE A 132 3.13 31.09 16.38
CA ILE A 132 3.14 31.04 14.92
C ILE A 132 1.90 31.77 14.44
N ARG A 133 2.08 32.80 13.62
CA ARG A 133 0.97 33.45 12.93
C ARG A 133 0.71 32.67 11.64
N VAL A 134 -0.51 32.18 11.46
CA VAL A 134 -0.97 31.52 10.26
C VAL A 134 -1.98 32.41 9.57
N THR A 135 -1.70 32.83 8.34
CA THR A 135 -2.60 33.65 7.51
C THR A 135 -2.92 32.89 6.23
N TYR A 136 -4.19 32.82 5.85
CA TYR A 136 -4.62 32.11 4.65
C TYR A 136 -5.41 33.03 3.70
N TYR A 137 -5.29 32.71 2.41
CA TYR A 137 -5.74 33.53 1.30
C TYR A 137 -6.49 32.70 0.27
N LEU A 138 -7.40 33.36 -0.46
CA LEU A 138 -8.03 32.84 -1.68
C LEU A 138 -7.94 33.93 -2.75
N GLU A 139 -7.39 33.60 -3.91
CA GLU A 139 -7.18 34.54 -5.03
C GLU A 139 -6.48 35.85 -4.60
N GLY A 140 -5.53 35.74 -3.68
CA GLY A 140 -4.78 36.85 -3.12
C GLY A 140 -5.52 37.66 -2.05
N ILE A 141 -6.78 37.35 -1.74
CA ILE A 141 -7.58 38.02 -0.70
C ILE A 141 -7.44 37.24 0.62
N LYS A 142 -7.05 37.92 1.69
CA LYS A 142 -6.95 37.33 3.03
C LYS A 142 -8.32 36.85 3.50
N GLN A 143 -8.44 35.55 3.78
CA GLN A 143 -9.65 34.91 4.30
C GLN A 143 -9.66 34.88 5.84
N GLY A 144 -8.50 34.67 6.44
CA GLY A 144 -8.40 34.62 7.89
C GLY A 144 -6.95 34.60 8.41
N GLU A 145 -6.86 34.68 9.73
CA GLU A 145 -5.59 34.65 10.48
C GLU A 145 -5.84 34.14 11.89
N PHE A 146 -4.92 33.35 12.41
CA PHE A 146 -4.90 32.93 13.81
C PHE A 146 -3.45 32.80 14.32
N ILE A 147 -3.30 32.69 15.64
CA ILE A 147 -2.03 32.41 16.29
C ILE A 147 -2.06 30.99 16.82
N SER A 148 -1.24 30.15 16.25
CA SER A 148 -0.97 28.79 16.77
C SER A 148 0.07 28.91 17.89
N THR A 149 -0.15 28.21 19.01
CA THR A 149 0.69 28.29 20.22
C THR A 149 1.22 26.92 20.65
N PRO A 150 2.21 26.37 19.94
CA PRO A 150 2.81 25.10 20.31
C PRO A 150 3.38 25.11 21.74
N ASP A 151 3.20 23.99 22.46
CA ASP A 151 3.70 23.78 23.81
C ASP A 151 4.75 22.62 23.89
N ARG A 152 5.00 21.98 22.74
CA ARG A 152 5.91 20.83 22.60
C ARG A 152 6.43 20.70 21.17
N VAL A 153 7.42 19.81 20.99
CA VAL A 153 8.07 19.60 19.67
C VAL A 153 7.17 18.89 18.66
N ASP A 154 6.30 18.00 19.11
CA ASP A 154 5.28 17.35 18.27
C ASP A 154 3.92 17.94 18.66
N PHE A 155 3.47 18.93 17.93
CA PHE A 155 2.26 19.68 18.25
C PHE A 155 1.22 19.56 17.12
N ILE A 156 -0.03 19.34 17.52
CA ILE A 156 -1.18 19.34 16.62
C ILE A 156 -2.07 20.50 16.99
N ASP A 157 -2.32 21.38 16.03
CA ASP A 157 -3.30 22.47 16.13
C ASP A 157 -4.59 21.99 15.46
N ASP A 158 -5.47 21.40 16.24
CA ASP A 158 -6.80 20.89 15.85
C ASP A 158 -7.94 21.82 16.25
N VAL A 159 -7.60 22.97 16.81
CA VAL A 159 -8.55 24.01 17.19
C VAL A 159 -8.78 25.02 16.07
N ASN A 160 -7.72 25.34 15.33
CA ASN A 160 -7.74 26.33 14.26
C ASN A 160 -7.88 25.65 12.90
N HIS A 161 -8.96 25.95 12.20
CA HIS A 161 -9.26 25.41 10.89
C HIS A 161 -8.98 26.44 9.80
N ILE A 162 -8.57 25.98 8.64
CA ILE A 162 -8.35 26.79 7.44
C ILE A 162 -9.40 26.37 6.41
N SER A 163 -10.17 27.33 5.90
CA SER A 163 -11.21 27.06 4.92
C SER A 163 -11.02 27.91 3.68
N ASP A 164 -11.33 27.34 2.51
CA ASP A 164 -11.35 28.02 1.22
C ASP A 164 -10.06 28.81 0.95
N CYS A 165 -8.92 28.11 0.91
CA CYS A 165 -7.63 28.74 0.67
C CYS A 165 -6.90 28.14 -0.53
N ASP A 166 -6.19 28.99 -1.28
CA ASP A 166 -5.21 28.64 -2.29
C ASP A 166 -3.77 28.93 -1.82
N ARG A 167 -3.62 29.63 -0.68
CA ARG A 167 -2.33 29.99 -0.13
C ARG A 167 -2.38 30.13 1.39
N VAL A 168 -1.34 29.61 2.07
CA VAL A 168 -1.16 29.71 3.52
C VAL A 168 0.25 30.19 3.82
N THR A 169 0.37 31.19 4.71
CA THR A 169 1.64 31.77 5.16
C THR A 169 1.82 31.52 6.64
N PHE A 170 2.97 30.99 7.02
CA PHE A 170 3.39 30.78 8.40
C PHE A 170 4.49 31.77 8.76
N GLU A 171 4.26 32.59 9.80
CA GLU A 171 5.24 33.51 10.39
C GLU A 171 5.61 33.02 11.79
N PHE A 172 6.87 32.64 12.00
CA PHE A 172 7.33 32.10 13.28
C PHE A 172 7.86 33.25 14.17
N LEU A 173 7.07 33.63 15.17
CA LEU A 173 7.31 34.87 15.92
C LEU A 173 8.30 34.69 17.06
N SER A 174 8.27 33.56 17.76
CA SER A 174 9.09 33.34 18.96
C SER A 174 9.34 31.85 19.18
N MET A 175 10.42 31.52 19.90
CA MET A 175 10.85 30.18 20.26
C MET A 175 10.75 29.94 21.77
N SER A 176 10.62 28.67 22.16
CA SER A 176 10.61 28.23 23.56
C SER A 176 11.96 28.40 24.28
N GLU A 177 13.04 28.46 23.53
CA GLU A 177 14.39 28.66 24.05
C GLU A 177 15.08 29.84 23.34
N PRO A 178 15.87 30.65 24.06
CA PRO A 178 16.59 31.77 23.48
C PRO A 178 17.75 31.30 22.57
N ASN A 179 18.12 32.17 21.64
CA ASN A 179 19.26 31.95 20.72
C ASN A 179 19.17 30.67 19.88
N ARG A 180 17.95 30.26 19.52
CA ARG A 180 17.69 29.09 18.68
C ARG A 180 17.33 29.47 17.25
N ARG A 181 17.73 28.61 16.32
CA ARG A 181 17.17 28.60 14.97
C ARG A 181 15.88 27.84 14.96
N LEU A 182 14.93 28.26 14.13
CA LEU A 182 13.76 27.46 13.83
C LEU A 182 14.19 26.21 13.06
N ARG A 183 13.74 25.05 13.51
CA ARG A 183 13.92 23.76 12.83
C ARG A 183 12.59 23.05 12.75
N ILE A 184 12.16 22.78 11.55
CA ILE A 184 10.94 22.04 11.27
C ILE A 184 11.34 20.72 10.59
N ALA A 185 11.14 19.60 11.27
CA ALA A 185 11.35 18.30 10.67
C ALA A 185 10.24 18.00 9.67
N ARG A 186 9.00 18.35 10.02
CA ARG A 186 7.82 18.14 9.17
C ARG A 186 6.72 19.13 9.52
N LEU A 187 6.04 19.67 8.51
CA LEU A 187 4.80 20.41 8.64
C LEU A 187 3.74 19.70 7.78
N ILE A 188 2.61 19.38 8.39
CA ILE A 188 1.57 18.56 7.77
C ILE A 188 0.26 19.32 7.81
N PHE A 189 -0.41 19.38 6.68
CA PHE A 189 -1.78 19.85 6.56
C PHE A 189 -2.74 18.68 6.87
N GLY A 190 -3.22 18.63 8.09
CA GLY A 190 -3.97 17.53 8.68
C GLY A 190 -3.32 17.02 9.96
N PHE A 191 -3.72 15.85 10.41
CA PHE A 191 -3.16 15.23 11.60
C PHE A 191 -3.11 13.70 11.49
N GLU A 192 -2.29 13.10 12.35
CA GLU A 192 -2.21 11.66 12.52
C GLU A 192 -2.94 11.25 13.79
N LYS A 193 -4.02 10.48 13.66
CA LYS A 193 -4.72 9.91 14.81
C LYS A 193 -4.02 8.63 15.25
N LYS A 194 -3.45 8.64 16.45
CA LYS A 194 -2.81 7.46 17.05
C LYS A 194 -3.80 6.75 17.96
N PHE A 195 -3.90 5.46 17.79
CA PHE A 195 -4.63 4.54 18.65
C PHE A 195 -3.62 3.69 19.40
N GLU A 196 -3.61 3.80 20.71
CA GLU A 196 -2.77 2.99 21.58
C GLU A 196 -3.57 1.86 22.24
N MET A 197 -2.89 0.97 22.95
CA MET A 197 -3.53 -0.17 23.62
C MET A 197 -4.64 0.25 24.61
N SER A 198 -4.58 1.47 25.17
CA SER A 198 -5.61 2.05 26.04
C SER A 198 -6.91 2.38 25.31
N ASP A 199 -6.83 2.68 24.03
CA ASP A 199 -7.98 3.06 23.21
C ASP A 199 -8.64 1.82 22.58
N ILE A 200 -7.89 0.73 22.47
CA ILE A 200 -8.28 -0.49 21.76
C ILE A 200 -9.04 -1.45 22.70
N ILE A 201 -10.25 -1.80 22.32
CA ILE A 201 -11.05 -2.85 22.96
C ILE A 201 -10.63 -4.22 22.43
N SER A 202 -10.52 -4.35 21.11
CA SER A 202 -10.04 -5.57 20.46
C SER A 202 -9.54 -5.30 19.05
N THR A 203 -8.62 -6.17 18.57
CA THR A 203 -8.20 -6.21 17.16
C THR A 203 -8.28 -7.64 16.63
N ASP A 204 -8.60 -7.77 15.36
CA ASP A 204 -8.50 -9.01 14.58
C ASP A 204 -7.77 -8.69 13.27
N HIS A 205 -6.51 -9.09 13.17
CA HIS A 205 -5.67 -8.87 12.01
C HIS A 205 -5.40 -10.20 11.33
N THR A 206 -5.90 -10.35 10.10
CA THR A 206 -5.79 -11.57 9.32
C THR A 206 -5.04 -11.31 8.02
N LEU A 207 -4.04 -12.16 7.76
CA LEU A 207 -3.24 -12.19 6.54
C LEU A 207 -3.39 -13.55 5.87
N SER A 208 -3.51 -13.59 4.56
CA SER A 208 -3.56 -14.83 3.78
C SER A 208 -2.90 -14.66 2.43
N VAL A 209 -2.13 -15.66 2.03
CA VAL A 209 -1.45 -15.72 0.72
C VAL A 209 -1.62 -17.10 0.10
N ASP A 210 -1.79 -17.14 -1.21
CA ASP A 210 -1.68 -18.36 -1.98
C ASP A 210 -0.33 -18.41 -2.71
N PRO A 211 0.57 -19.31 -2.33
CA PRO A 211 1.90 -19.41 -2.97
C PRO A 211 1.88 -19.71 -4.46
N LEU A 212 0.76 -20.20 -5.00
CA LEU A 212 0.56 -20.42 -6.43
C LEU A 212 -0.13 -19.24 -7.14
N SER A 213 -0.56 -18.24 -6.39
CA SER A 213 -1.40 -17.16 -6.90
C SER A 213 -2.63 -17.64 -7.70
N SER A 214 -3.20 -18.81 -7.29
CA SER A 214 -4.47 -19.31 -7.84
C SER A 214 -5.68 -18.58 -7.23
N SER A 215 -5.48 -17.95 -6.08
CA SER A 215 -6.44 -17.06 -5.43
C SER A 215 -5.78 -15.76 -5.03
N LEU A 216 -6.59 -14.70 -4.90
CA LEU A 216 -6.10 -13.40 -4.45
C LEU A 216 -5.66 -13.47 -2.98
N PRO A 217 -4.50 -12.89 -2.64
CA PRO A 217 -4.11 -12.68 -1.25
C PRO A 217 -5.01 -11.63 -0.62
N TYR A 218 -5.08 -11.60 0.71
CA TYR A 218 -5.69 -10.51 1.43
C TYR A 218 -5.04 -10.26 2.78
N GLU A 219 -5.01 -9.01 3.17
CA GLU A 219 -4.71 -8.58 4.53
C GLU A 219 -5.83 -7.64 4.99
N LYS A 220 -6.32 -7.88 6.20
CA LYS A 220 -7.44 -7.13 6.78
C LYS A 220 -7.26 -7.00 8.27
N ILE A 221 -7.49 -5.79 8.78
CA ILE A 221 -7.63 -5.56 10.22
C ILE A 221 -9.01 -5.01 10.54
N ILE A 222 -9.58 -5.51 11.64
CA ILE A 222 -10.75 -4.94 12.29
C ILE A 222 -10.31 -4.48 13.67
N MET A 223 -10.52 -3.20 13.98
CA MET A 223 -10.19 -2.61 15.28
C MET A 223 -11.47 -2.08 15.91
N ASN A 224 -11.77 -2.56 17.12
CA ASN A 224 -12.80 -2.01 17.98
C ASN A 224 -12.14 -1.05 18.96
N VAL A 225 -12.52 0.21 18.90
CA VAL A 225 -11.95 1.33 19.66
C VAL A 225 -13.00 1.87 20.62
N SER A 226 -12.56 2.31 21.80
CA SER A 226 -13.43 2.97 22.78
C SER A 226 -13.94 4.31 22.26
N ASN A 227 -15.27 4.51 22.31
CA ASN A 227 -15.94 5.73 21.86
C ASN A 227 -16.76 6.37 23.01
N PHE A 228 -16.27 6.33 24.24
CA PHE A 228 -16.94 6.97 25.38
C PHE A 228 -17.06 8.48 25.23
N SER A 229 -16.08 9.13 24.59
CA SER A 229 -16.11 10.56 24.26
C SER A 229 -17.13 10.93 23.17
N LYS A 230 -17.67 9.93 22.45
CA LYS A 230 -18.52 10.13 21.25
C LYS A 230 -17.83 10.88 20.11
N ASP A 231 -16.50 10.87 20.08
CA ASP A 231 -15.67 11.53 19.07
C ASP A 231 -15.92 10.94 17.66
N TYR A 232 -16.22 9.65 17.59
CA TYR A 232 -16.48 8.93 16.34
C TYR A 232 -17.95 8.82 15.97
N ASN A 233 -18.85 9.55 16.66
CA ASN A 233 -20.28 9.51 16.35
C ASN A 233 -20.58 10.44 15.16
N PRO A 234 -21.25 9.96 14.09
CA PRO A 234 -21.63 10.80 12.94
C PRO A 234 -22.52 11.99 13.32
N ASP A 235 -23.28 11.89 14.39
CA ASP A 235 -24.16 12.97 14.88
C ASP A 235 -23.43 14.00 15.75
N ASN A 236 -22.14 13.79 16.06
CA ASN A 236 -21.36 14.74 16.85
C ASN A 236 -20.71 15.80 15.94
N PRO A 237 -21.22 17.06 15.95
CA PRO A 237 -20.68 18.10 15.07
C PRO A 237 -19.26 18.56 15.42
N GLN A 238 -18.74 18.18 16.61
CA GLN A 238 -17.39 18.46 17.08
C GLN A 238 -16.52 17.20 17.05
N GLY A 239 -17.07 16.06 16.59
CA GLY A 239 -16.36 14.80 16.48
C GLY A 239 -15.51 14.72 15.22
N THR A 240 -14.65 13.70 15.19
CA THR A 240 -13.73 13.46 14.07
C THR A 240 -14.33 12.58 12.97
N TRP A 241 -15.56 12.08 13.12
CA TRP A 241 -16.17 11.12 12.17
C TRP A 241 -16.18 11.61 10.72
N ALA A 242 -16.51 12.88 10.50
CA ALA A 242 -16.58 13.47 9.15
C ALA A 242 -15.24 13.52 8.40
N HIS A 243 -14.13 13.27 9.10
CA HIS A 243 -12.78 13.30 8.54
C HIS A 243 -12.25 11.91 8.12
N PHE A 244 -13.02 10.86 8.40
CA PHE A 244 -12.68 9.52 7.94
C PHE A 244 -13.22 9.28 6.54
N ALA A 245 -12.35 8.80 5.66
CA ALA A 245 -12.70 8.49 4.28
C ALA A 245 -12.07 7.17 3.84
N ASN A 246 -12.68 6.57 2.84
CA ASN A 246 -12.11 5.40 2.17
C ASN A 246 -10.72 5.71 1.61
N GLY A 247 -9.79 4.77 1.76
CA GLY A 247 -8.44 4.87 1.20
C GLY A 247 -7.44 5.60 2.08
N GLN A 248 -7.82 6.11 3.27
CA GLN A 248 -6.87 6.71 4.20
C GLN A 248 -5.86 5.67 4.72
N PRO A 249 -4.55 5.99 4.73
CA PRO A 249 -3.53 5.08 5.20
C PRO A 249 -3.61 4.83 6.70
N LEU A 250 -3.64 3.56 7.08
CA LEU A 250 -3.57 3.07 8.45
C LEU A 250 -2.30 2.24 8.61
N SER A 251 -1.32 2.75 9.34
CA SER A 251 -0.11 2.02 9.70
C SER A 251 -0.29 1.31 11.02
N ILE A 252 0.02 0.02 11.07
CA ILE A 252 -0.11 -0.79 12.28
C ILE A 252 1.22 -1.41 12.69
N ARG A 253 1.46 -1.45 14.00
CA ARG A 253 2.64 -2.10 14.57
C ARG A 253 2.33 -2.80 15.87
N TYR A 254 3.01 -3.92 16.09
CA TYR A 254 2.98 -4.67 17.32
C TYR A 254 4.24 -4.41 18.12
N GLY A 255 4.13 -4.36 19.43
CA GLY A 255 5.26 -4.11 20.31
C GLY A 255 5.37 -5.12 21.44
N VAL A 256 6.60 -5.33 21.90
CA VAL A 256 6.92 -6.11 23.10
C VAL A 256 7.87 -5.30 23.95
N THR A 257 7.56 -5.14 25.25
CA THR A 257 8.44 -4.42 26.17
C THR A 257 9.52 -5.34 26.69
N ILE A 258 10.78 -5.03 26.36
CA ILE A 258 11.96 -5.79 26.74
C ILE A 258 12.88 -4.86 27.54
N ASP A 259 13.23 -5.24 28.77
CA ASP A 259 14.11 -4.46 29.64
C ASP A 259 13.69 -2.97 29.79
N GLY A 260 12.38 -2.71 29.82
CA GLY A 260 11.81 -1.37 29.96
C GLY A 260 11.67 -0.58 28.64
N VAL A 261 12.18 -1.08 27.53
CA VAL A 261 12.08 -0.48 26.20
C VAL A 261 11.11 -1.30 25.33
N THR A 262 10.21 -0.64 24.61
CA THR A 262 9.32 -1.34 23.67
C THR A 262 10.00 -1.48 22.32
N GLU A 263 10.22 -2.72 21.91
CA GLU A 263 10.62 -3.04 20.52
C GLU A 263 9.36 -3.17 19.68
N TRP A 264 9.28 -2.39 18.61
CA TRP A 264 8.17 -2.36 17.69
C TRP A 264 8.47 -3.13 16.40
N VAL A 265 7.50 -3.91 15.97
CA VAL A 265 7.53 -4.66 14.70
C VAL A 265 6.44 -4.08 13.79
N GLU A 266 6.84 -3.53 12.66
CA GLU A 266 5.89 -3.02 11.65
C GLU A 266 5.09 -4.20 11.10
N ALA A 267 3.77 -4.08 11.15
CA ALA A 267 2.87 -5.18 10.83
C ALA A 267 2.15 -5.00 9.50
N GLY A 268 1.80 -3.77 9.13
CA GLY A 268 1.15 -3.49 7.85
C GLY A 268 0.91 -2.00 7.66
N ARG A 269 0.81 -1.61 6.39
CA ARG A 269 0.28 -0.32 5.96
C ARG A 269 -0.95 -0.58 5.11
N LEU A 270 -2.09 -0.41 5.72
CA LEU A 270 -3.41 -0.73 5.18
C LEU A 270 -4.15 0.54 4.77
N LEU A 271 -5.26 0.38 4.08
CA LEU A 271 -6.13 1.48 3.68
C LEU A 271 -7.49 1.30 4.38
N LEU A 272 -7.99 2.36 4.99
CA LEU A 272 -9.30 2.36 5.62
C LEU A 272 -10.37 2.05 4.57
N SER A 273 -11.24 1.09 4.87
CA SER A 273 -12.28 0.66 3.92
C SER A 273 -13.41 1.68 3.82
N ASP A 274 -13.76 2.32 4.95
CA ASP A 274 -14.78 3.36 5.05
C ASP A 274 -14.64 4.09 6.40
N ALA A 275 -15.47 5.11 6.64
CA ALA A 275 -15.61 5.72 7.95
C ALA A 275 -16.04 4.67 9.00
N PRO A 276 -15.63 4.84 10.29
CA PRO A 276 -15.93 3.85 11.32
C PRO A 276 -17.43 3.68 11.54
N THR A 277 -17.87 2.44 11.73
CA THR A 277 -19.21 2.12 12.23
C THR A 277 -19.27 2.29 13.75
N VAL A 278 -20.31 2.91 14.26
CA VAL A 278 -20.48 3.17 15.70
C VAL A 278 -21.64 2.36 16.27
N ASP A 279 -21.36 1.58 17.31
CA ASP A 279 -22.36 0.89 18.11
C ASP A 279 -22.16 1.26 19.59
N GLY A 280 -22.98 2.19 20.09
CA GLY A 280 -22.93 2.69 21.45
C GLY A 280 -21.58 3.34 21.79
N ASP A 281 -20.81 2.68 22.65
CA ASP A 281 -19.50 3.14 23.12
C ASP A 281 -18.32 2.51 22.36
N ILE A 282 -18.60 1.87 21.23
CA ILE A 282 -17.60 1.21 20.39
C ILE A 282 -17.63 1.82 18.99
N ALA A 283 -16.44 2.15 18.50
CA ALA A 283 -16.22 2.49 17.09
C ALA A 283 -15.39 1.38 16.43
N THR A 284 -15.89 0.83 15.33
CA THR A 284 -15.24 -0.25 14.59
C THR A 284 -14.59 0.32 13.33
N PHE A 285 -13.29 0.21 13.25
CA PHE A 285 -12.48 0.57 12.09
C PHE A 285 -12.13 -0.71 11.32
N GLU A 286 -12.29 -0.66 10.01
CA GLU A 286 -11.90 -1.73 9.10
C GLU A 286 -10.92 -1.20 8.06
N ALA A 287 -9.78 -1.88 7.91
CA ALA A 287 -8.80 -1.54 6.88
C ALA A 287 -8.29 -2.79 6.16
N VAL A 288 -7.98 -2.63 4.88
CA VAL A 288 -7.54 -3.70 3.97
C VAL A 288 -6.23 -3.30 3.28
N ASP A 289 -5.53 -4.29 2.74
CA ASP A 289 -4.32 -4.04 1.95
C ASP A 289 -4.62 -3.27 0.64
N LYS A 290 -3.57 -2.66 0.08
CA LYS A 290 -3.66 -1.88 -1.15
C LYS A 290 -4.13 -2.72 -2.36
N LEU A 291 -3.72 -3.99 -2.43
CA LEU A 291 -4.12 -4.88 -3.52
C LEU A 291 -5.64 -5.11 -3.51
N SER A 292 -6.23 -5.26 -2.32
CA SER A 292 -7.68 -5.44 -2.16
C SER A 292 -8.51 -4.26 -2.68
N THR A 293 -7.93 -3.06 -2.76
CA THR A 293 -8.61 -1.85 -3.28
C THR A 293 -8.58 -1.74 -4.81
N LEU A 294 -7.75 -2.53 -5.50
CA LEU A 294 -7.60 -2.47 -6.96
C LEU A 294 -8.75 -3.20 -7.69
N THR A 295 -9.96 -2.72 -7.50
CA THR A 295 -11.19 -3.31 -8.04
C THR A 295 -11.64 -2.74 -9.39
N ASN A 296 -11.03 -1.64 -9.84
CA ASN A 296 -11.32 -1.07 -11.15
C ASN A 296 -10.85 -2.01 -12.26
N TYR A 297 -11.58 -2.00 -13.38
CA TYR A 297 -11.28 -2.85 -14.54
C TYR A 297 -10.13 -2.29 -15.36
N TYR A 298 -9.27 -3.19 -15.84
CA TYR A 298 -8.22 -2.87 -16.80
C TYR A 298 -8.73 -3.04 -18.22
N TYR A 299 -8.80 -1.96 -18.98
CA TYR A 299 -9.34 -1.95 -20.35
C TYR A 299 -8.26 -1.89 -21.43
N LYS A 300 -6.99 -1.68 -21.06
CA LYS A 300 -5.89 -1.34 -21.98
C LYS A 300 -5.10 -2.56 -22.49
N GLY A 301 -5.72 -3.74 -22.55
CA GLY A 301 -5.09 -4.91 -23.14
C GLY A 301 -4.70 -4.68 -24.61
N ILE A 302 -3.43 -4.93 -24.97
CA ILE A 302 -2.91 -4.75 -26.34
C ILE A 302 -2.37 -6.10 -26.84
N TRP A 303 -2.84 -6.50 -28.03
CA TRP A 303 -2.22 -7.62 -28.72
C TRP A 303 -0.95 -7.17 -29.45
N ARG A 304 0.14 -7.91 -29.26
CA ARG A 304 1.43 -7.68 -29.91
C ARG A 304 1.93 -8.96 -30.56
N GLU A 305 2.18 -8.94 -31.85
CA GLU A 305 2.62 -10.12 -32.63
C GLU A 305 3.90 -10.74 -32.06
N LYS A 306 4.84 -9.92 -31.56
CA LYS A 306 6.08 -10.38 -30.94
C LYS A 306 5.93 -10.75 -29.44
N GLY A 307 4.73 -10.61 -28.91
CA GLY A 307 4.45 -10.77 -27.49
C GLY A 307 4.94 -9.62 -26.61
N THR A 308 4.67 -9.74 -25.33
CA THR A 308 5.06 -8.78 -24.28
C THR A 308 5.57 -9.56 -23.06
N SER A 309 6.55 -9.02 -22.34
CA SER A 309 7.01 -9.65 -21.10
C SER A 309 5.94 -9.52 -20.00
N LEU A 310 5.87 -10.52 -19.11
CA LEU A 310 4.99 -10.43 -17.94
C LEU A 310 5.37 -9.27 -17.03
N TYR A 311 6.64 -8.87 -17.03
CA TYR A 311 7.13 -7.70 -16.30
C TYR A 311 6.49 -6.41 -16.83
N ASP A 312 6.54 -6.19 -18.14
CA ASP A 312 5.99 -4.98 -18.75
C ASP A 312 4.46 -4.93 -18.60
N LEU A 313 3.78 -6.08 -18.71
CA LEU A 313 2.34 -6.15 -18.43
C LEU A 313 2.01 -5.77 -16.97
N ALA A 314 2.81 -6.23 -16.01
CA ALA A 314 2.60 -5.87 -14.60
C ALA A 314 2.81 -4.36 -14.38
N VAL A 315 3.83 -3.77 -15.02
CA VAL A 315 4.07 -2.32 -14.96
C VAL A 315 2.91 -1.54 -15.59
N ASP A 316 2.41 -1.98 -16.74
CA ASP A 316 1.26 -1.34 -17.42
C ASP A 316 0.01 -1.35 -16.52
N VAL A 317 -0.31 -2.51 -15.90
CA VAL A 317 -1.47 -2.65 -14.99
C VAL A 317 -1.31 -1.78 -13.74
N LEU A 318 -0.12 -1.77 -13.12
CA LEU A 318 0.15 -0.98 -11.91
C LEU A 318 0.13 0.52 -12.20
N SER A 319 0.67 0.95 -13.35
CA SER A 319 0.62 2.34 -13.79
C SER A 319 -0.81 2.80 -14.06
N ASP A 320 -1.62 1.98 -14.72
CA ASP A 320 -3.04 2.28 -14.96
C ASP A 320 -3.84 2.39 -13.67
N ALA A 321 -3.51 1.55 -12.67
CA ALA A 321 -4.09 1.62 -11.33
C ALA A 321 -3.55 2.77 -10.46
N GLY A 322 -2.62 3.60 -10.96
CA GLY A 322 -1.99 4.69 -10.21
C GLY A 322 -1.06 4.20 -9.08
N VAL A 323 -0.57 2.97 -9.17
CA VAL A 323 0.34 2.39 -8.16
C VAL A 323 1.79 2.66 -8.55
N THR A 324 2.50 3.41 -7.71
CA THR A 324 3.92 3.75 -7.91
C THR A 324 4.87 2.92 -7.03
N ASP A 325 4.35 2.36 -5.92
CA ASP A 325 5.15 1.57 -4.98
C ASP A 325 4.89 0.07 -5.19
N PHE A 326 5.79 -0.58 -5.91
CA PHE A 326 5.73 -2.01 -6.21
C PHE A 326 7.12 -2.63 -6.37
N SER A 327 7.19 -3.94 -6.21
CA SER A 327 8.40 -4.75 -6.41
C SER A 327 8.08 -5.96 -7.29
N LEU A 328 8.72 -6.04 -8.44
CA LEU A 328 8.51 -7.10 -9.42
C LEU A 328 9.78 -7.93 -9.61
N ASP A 329 9.63 -9.26 -9.62
CA ASP A 329 10.75 -10.16 -9.88
C ASP A 329 11.29 -9.99 -11.31
N VAL A 330 12.60 -9.85 -11.43
CA VAL A 330 13.28 -9.63 -12.71
C VAL A 330 13.09 -10.80 -13.68
N SER A 331 12.86 -12.02 -13.19
CA SER A 331 12.62 -13.20 -14.04
C SER A 331 11.40 -13.06 -14.94
N LEU A 332 10.43 -12.23 -14.56
CA LEU A 332 9.24 -11.93 -15.37
C LEU A 332 9.57 -11.28 -16.73
N LYS A 333 10.73 -10.61 -16.84
CA LYS A 333 11.21 -10.02 -18.12
C LYS A 333 11.48 -11.08 -19.19
N ASN A 334 11.80 -12.28 -18.79
CA ASN A 334 12.15 -13.38 -19.69
C ASN A 334 10.94 -14.24 -20.08
N ILE A 335 9.77 -13.96 -19.54
CA ILE A 335 8.55 -14.72 -19.83
C ILE A 335 7.68 -13.88 -20.74
N ILE A 336 7.56 -14.33 -21.99
CA ILE A 336 6.81 -13.64 -23.03
C ILE A 336 5.43 -14.28 -23.18
N THR A 337 4.40 -13.47 -23.22
CA THR A 337 3.04 -13.86 -23.60
C THR A 337 2.58 -13.10 -24.83
N HIS A 338 1.71 -13.70 -25.62
CA HIS A 338 1.10 -13.09 -26.78
C HIS A 338 -0.36 -12.68 -26.53
N HIS A 339 -0.94 -13.15 -25.42
CA HIS A 339 -2.32 -12.87 -25.10
C HIS A 339 -2.45 -11.48 -24.42
N PRO A 340 -3.31 -10.59 -24.92
CA PRO A 340 -3.65 -9.34 -24.23
C PRO A 340 -4.37 -9.69 -22.92
N LEU A 341 -4.20 -8.85 -21.90
CA LEU A 341 -4.97 -8.99 -20.67
C LEU A 341 -6.47 -8.81 -20.96
N PRO A 342 -7.33 -9.69 -20.40
CA PRO A 342 -8.78 -9.54 -20.52
C PRO A 342 -9.29 -8.33 -19.71
N ILE A 343 -10.54 -7.92 -19.95
CA ILE A 343 -11.21 -6.86 -19.18
C ILE A 343 -11.64 -7.44 -17.83
N ILE A 344 -10.76 -7.35 -16.84
CA ILE A 344 -10.96 -7.79 -15.47
C ILE A 344 -10.35 -6.76 -14.50
N PRO A 345 -10.67 -6.82 -13.20
CA PRO A 345 -10.06 -5.94 -12.20
C PRO A 345 -8.53 -5.99 -12.20
N HIS A 346 -7.88 -4.85 -11.93
CA HIS A 346 -6.41 -4.76 -11.89
C HIS A 346 -5.77 -5.83 -11.01
N ARG A 347 -6.34 -6.09 -9.81
CA ARG A 347 -5.84 -7.15 -8.91
C ARG A 347 -5.88 -8.55 -9.52
N GLU A 348 -6.90 -8.83 -10.34
CA GLU A 348 -7.03 -10.11 -11.03
C GLU A 348 -6.06 -10.20 -12.22
N CYS A 349 -5.79 -9.09 -12.92
CA CYS A 349 -4.72 -9.03 -13.90
C CYS A 349 -3.36 -9.36 -13.27
N LEU A 350 -3.04 -8.79 -12.11
CA LEU A 350 -1.80 -9.07 -11.38
C LEU A 350 -1.73 -10.54 -10.92
N GLN A 351 -2.88 -11.11 -10.51
CA GLN A 351 -2.98 -12.53 -10.15
C GLN A 351 -2.65 -13.45 -11.35
N LEU A 352 -3.23 -13.17 -12.52
CA LEU A 352 -2.92 -13.92 -13.74
C LEU A 352 -1.43 -13.84 -14.10
N ILE A 353 -0.85 -12.63 -14.00
CA ILE A 353 0.59 -12.39 -14.26
C ILE A 353 1.45 -13.18 -13.27
N ALA A 354 1.12 -13.11 -11.96
CA ALA A 354 1.86 -13.82 -10.92
C ALA A 354 1.80 -15.34 -11.13
N ASN A 355 0.62 -15.90 -11.37
CA ASN A 355 0.44 -17.32 -11.64
C ASN A 355 1.20 -17.77 -12.89
N ALA A 356 1.05 -17.05 -14.03
CA ALA A 356 1.79 -17.33 -15.25
C ALA A 356 3.31 -17.15 -15.06
N GLY A 357 3.75 -16.30 -14.12
CA GLY A 357 5.14 -16.04 -13.77
C GLY A 357 5.77 -17.03 -12.79
N GLU A 358 5.01 -17.99 -12.20
CA GLU A 358 5.39 -18.80 -11.04
C GLU A 358 5.82 -17.90 -9.87
N CYS A 359 5.12 -16.78 -9.69
CA CYS A 359 5.34 -15.83 -8.62
C CYS A 359 4.21 -15.91 -7.58
N VAL A 360 4.53 -15.51 -6.36
CA VAL A 360 3.55 -15.22 -5.33
C VAL A 360 3.21 -13.72 -5.40
N LEU A 361 1.93 -13.40 -5.31
CA LEU A 361 1.42 -12.03 -5.23
C LEU A 361 1.00 -11.75 -3.79
N TYR A 362 1.46 -10.64 -3.22
CA TYR A 362 1.05 -10.16 -1.89
C TYR A 362 1.39 -8.68 -1.69
N THR A 363 0.90 -8.11 -0.60
CA THR A 363 1.32 -6.78 -0.13
C THR A 363 2.21 -6.96 1.10
N ASN A 364 3.39 -6.34 1.11
CA ASN A 364 4.29 -6.45 2.25
C ASN A 364 3.89 -5.49 3.39
N ASN A 365 4.56 -5.59 4.54
CA ASN A 365 4.30 -4.77 5.73
C ASN A 365 4.49 -3.25 5.55
N ARG A 366 5.02 -2.79 4.41
CA ARG A 366 5.14 -1.37 4.03
C ARG A 366 4.03 -0.89 3.10
N GLY A 367 3.13 -1.79 2.69
CA GLY A 367 2.07 -1.51 1.73
C GLY A 367 2.53 -1.59 0.26
N THR A 368 3.73 -2.09 -0.02
CA THR A 368 4.25 -2.31 -1.37
C THR A 368 3.63 -3.55 -1.97
N ILE A 369 3.14 -3.49 -3.20
CA ILE A 369 2.66 -4.67 -3.95
C ILE A 369 3.86 -5.46 -4.47
N VAL A 370 3.94 -6.74 -4.16
CA VAL A 370 5.07 -7.61 -4.49
C VAL A 370 4.63 -8.77 -5.38
N LEU A 371 5.34 -8.95 -6.49
CA LEU A 371 5.34 -10.17 -7.29
C LEU A 371 6.74 -10.79 -7.19
N GLU A 372 6.88 -11.85 -6.44
CA GLU A 372 8.16 -12.50 -6.15
C GLU A 372 8.16 -13.94 -6.64
N LYS A 373 9.27 -14.36 -7.27
CA LYS A 373 9.43 -15.75 -7.74
C LYS A 373 9.28 -16.72 -6.58
N GLN A 374 8.32 -17.63 -6.69
CA GLN A 374 8.05 -18.59 -5.64
C GLN A 374 9.01 -19.79 -5.72
N THR A 375 9.95 -19.85 -4.78
CA THR A 375 10.88 -20.96 -4.65
C THR A 375 10.30 -22.08 -3.79
N LEU A 376 10.27 -23.32 -4.29
CA LEU A 376 9.72 -24.46 -3.57
C LEU A 376 10.75 -25.24 -2.73
N ASP A 377 12.05 -24.99 -2.93
CA ASP A 377 13.18 -25.62 -2.21
C ASP A 377 13.83 -24.66 -1.20
N GLU A 378 13.08 -23.72 -0.70
CA GLU A 378 13.57 -22.73 0.24
C GLU A 378 13.94 -23.38 1.58
N THR A 379 15.09 -22.99 2.13
CA THR A 379 15.52 -23.44 3.44
C THR A 379 14.65 -22.77 4.50
N PRO A 380 14.09 -23.54 5.45
CA PRO A 380 13.30 -22.95 6.54
C PRO A 380 14.14 -21.96 7.37
N GLU A 381 13.49 -20.89 7.79
CA GLU A 381 14.02 -19.98 8.78
C GLU A 381 14.25 -20.68 10.14
N ASP A 382 15.14 -20.14 10.94
CA ASP A 382 15.39 -20.67 12.30
C ASP A 382 14.24 -20.32 13.27
N PHE A 383 13.04 -20.73 12.90
CA PHE A 383 11.83 -20.57 13.67
C PHE A 383 11.11 -21.90 13.84
N TYR A 384 10.95 -22.32 15.09
CA TYR A 384 10.31 -23.58 15.44
C TYR A 384 8.97 -23.35 16.12
N LEU A 385 7.90 -23.80 15.46
CA LEU A 385 6.55 -23.80 16.03
C LEU A 385 6.31 -25.15 16.73
N ASP A 386 6.87 -25.28 17.88
CA ASP A 386 6.80 -26.47 18.74
C ASP A 386 5.71 -26.36 19.82
N TYR A 387 5.60 -27.33 20.72
CA TYR A 387 4.60 -27.33 21.78
C TYR A 387 4.80 -26.26 22.86
N THR A 388 5.89 -25.52 22.87
CA THR A 388 6.10 -24.36 23.73
C THR A 388 5.40 -23.13 23.18
N LYS A 389 5.26 -23.06 21.85
CA LYS A 389 4.62 -21.97 21.12
C LYS A 389 3.20 -22.33 20.68
N LEU A 390 2.89 -23.60 20.45
CA LEU A 390 1.55 -24.08 20.12
C LEU A 390 0.65 -24.11 21.35
N LEU A 391 -0.59 -23.64 21.21
CA LEU A 391 -1.61 -23.69 22.27
C LEU A 391 -2.45 -24.95 22.21
N ASN A 392 -2.49 -25.60 21.05
CA ASN A 392 -3.16 -26.89 20.82
C ASN A 392 -2.33 -27.74 19.85
N LYS A 393 -2.60 -29.04 19.81
CA LYS A 393 -2.03 -29.90 18.78
C LYS A 393 -2.52 -29.44 17.40
N PRO A 394 -1.64 -29.37 16.38
CA PRO A 394 -2.05 -28.99 15.05
C PRO A 394 -3.11 -29.93 14.48
N VAL A 395 -4.16 -29.35 13.91
CA VAL A 395 -5.13 -30.10 13.11
C VAL A 395 -4.52 -30.31 11.73
N VAL A 396 -4.36 -31.58 11.37
CA VAL A 396 -3.80 -31.93 10.04
C VAL A 396 -4.94 -32.13 9.06
N LYS A 397 -5.01 -31.25 8.07
CA LYS A 397 -5.91 -31.39 6.93
C LYS A 397 -5.13 -31.95 5.75
N LYS A 398 -5.71 -32.95 5.10
CA LYS A 398 -5.13 -33.59 3.95
C LYS A 398 -5.90 -33.19 2.70
N THR A 399 -5.22 -32.57 1.73
CA THR A 399 -5.83 -32.28 0.43
C THR A 399 -6.06 -33.57 -0.36
N GLU A 400 -6.98 -33.55 -1.32
CA GLU A 400 -7.26 -34.66 -2.20
C GLU A 400 -6.03 -35.10 -2.99
N GLU A 401 -6.05 -36.35 -3.48
CA GLU A 401 -4.95 -36.88 -4.27
C GLU A 401 -4.96 -36.26 -5.66
N LEU A 402 -3.80 -35.76 -6.09
CA LEU A 402 -3.63 -35.13 -7.39
C LEU A 402 -3.31 -36.22 -8.45
N LYS A 403 -4.13 -36.32 -9.48
CA LYS A 403 -3.90 -37.22 -10.63
C LYS A 403 -2.99 -36.55 -11.65
N SER A 404 -3.30 -35.36 -12.05
CA SER A 404 -2.56 -34.57 -13.04
C SER A 404 -2.75 -33.06 -12.76
N VAL A 405 -1.86 -32.27 -13.33
CA VAL A 405 -2.08 -30.83 -13.51
C VAL A 405 -2.29 -30.61 -15.00
N ASP A 406 -3.45 -30.11 -15.35
CA ASP A 406 -3.88 -29.93 -16.73
C ASP A 406 -3.91 -28.42 -17.03
N VAL A 407 -2.86 -27.97 -17.73
CA VAL A 407 -2.67 -26.55 -18.03
C VAL A 407 -3.22 -26.26 -19.43
N THR A 408 -4.16 -25.31 -19.52
CA THR A 408 -4.64 -24.79 -20.79
C THR A 408 -3.57 -23.89 -21.40
N MET A 409 -3.14 -24.20 -22.61
CA MET A 409 -2.24 -23.38 -23.40
C MET A 409 -3.06 -22.66 -24.48
N HIS A 410 -2.91 -21.37 -24.57
CA HIS A 410 -3.60 -20.48 -25.49
C HIS A 410 -2.72 -20.16 -26.71
N THR A 411 -3.25 -20.33 -27.90
CA THR A 411 -2.54 -20.06 -29.15
C THR A 411 -3.34 -19.08 -29.99
N LEU A 412 -2.84 -17.87 -30.11
CA LEU A 412 -3.56 -16.80 -30.79
C LEU A 412 -3.26 -16.78 -32.28
N ARG A 413 -4.31 -16.65 -33.06
CA ARG A 413 -4.25 -16.53 -34.52
C ARG A 413 -5.07 -15.33 -34.98
N LYS A 414 -4.42 -14.40 -35.69
CA LYS A 414 -5.07 -13.27 -36.32
C LYS A 414 -5.82 -13.70 -37.59
N GLU A 415 -7.08 -13.32 -37.73
CA GLU A 415 -7.81 -13.43 -38.98
C GLU A 415 -7.38 -12.36 -39.98
N VAL A 416 -7.37 -12.70 -41.27
CA VAL A 416 -6.90 -11.78 -42.31
C VAL A 416 -8.02 -10.81 -42.75
N THR A 417 -9.28 -11.16 -42.50
CA THR A 417 -10.44 -10.40 -42.98
C THR A 417 -10.85 -9.35 -41.92
N LEU A 418 -10.93 -8.11 -42.35
CA LEU A 418 -11.54 -7.04 -41.60
C LEU A 418 -13.05 -7.30 -41.50
N GLY A 419 -13.58 -7.37 -40.32
CA GLY A 419 -15.00 -7.62 -40.04
C GLY A 419 -15.57 -6.63 -39.02
N GLU A 420 -16.88 -6.58 -38.92
CA GLU A 420 -17.56 -5.84 -37.88
C GLU A 420 -17.33 -6.52 -36.54
N LEU A 421 -16.85 -5.75 -35.55
CA LEU A 421 -16.61 -6.20 -34.19
C LEU A 421 -17.79 -5.91 -33.27
N CYS A 422 -18.28 -4.66 -33.35
CA CYS A 422 -19.47 -4.24 -32.63
C CYS A 422 -20.15 -3.06 -33.34
N LYS A 423 -21.44 -2.92 -33.09
CA LYS A 423 -22.25 -1.79 -33.58
C LYS A 423 -23.09 -1.26 -32.40
N GLN A 424 -23.13 0.06 -32.26
CA GLN A 424 -24.02 0.75 -31.35
C GLN A 424 -24.86 1.75 -32.12
N GLU A 425 -26.17 1.58 -32.16
CA GLU A 425 -27.12 2.37 -32.91
C GLU A 425 -27.79 3.45 -32.05
N ALA A 426 -28.18 4.55 -32.70
CA ALA A 426 -28.99 5.62 -32.12
C ALA A 426 -28.49 6.16 -30.76
N THR A 427 -27.17 6.34 -30.63
CA THR A 427 -26.56 6.90 -29.42
C THR A 427 -26.73 8.41 -29.43
N GLU A 428 -27.53 8.94 -28.53
CA GLU A 428 -27.75 10.39 -28.37
C GLU A 428 -26.46 11.06 -27.87
N ILE A 429 -25.96 12.02 -28.64
CA ILE A 429 -24.77 12.81 -28.32
C ILE A 429 -25.10 14.29 -28.42
N HIS A 430 -24.69 15.07 -27.43
CA HIS A 430 -24.78 16.52 -27.42
C HIS A 430 -23.40 17.12 -27.13
N GLY A 431 -22.80 17.75 -28.11
CA GLY A 431 -21.43 18.26 -28.05
C GLY A 431 -20.39 17.14 -28.16
N VAL A 432 -19.30 17.24 -27.43
CA VAL A 432 -18.19 16.27 -27.46
C VAL A 432 -18.33 15.26 -26.32
N ASN A 433 -18.45 13.98 -26.66
CA ASN A 433 -18.57 12.90 -25.65
C ASN A 433 -17.60 11.76 -25.98
N GLU A 434 -17.03 11.15 -24.91
CA GLU A 434 -16.26 9.92 -25.03
C GLU A 434 -17.17 8.71 -24.82
N ILE A 435 -17.11 7.75 -25.73
CA ILE A 435 -17.89 6.51 -25.70
C ILE A 435 -16.93 5.33 -25.65
N GLN A 436 -17.19 4.43 -24.71
CA GLN A 436 -16.46 3.17 -24.56
C GLN A 436 -17.26 2.04 -25.22
N LEU A 437 -16.63 1.30 -26.13
CA LEU A 437 -17.20 0.12 -26.77
C LEU A 437 -16.31 -1.09 -26.50
N ASN A 438 -16.92 -2.19 -26.06
CA ASN A 438 -16.24 -3.45 -25.80
C ASN A 438 -16.60 -4.46 -26.91
N TYR A 439 -15.63 -5.27 -27.31
CA TYR A 439 -15.75 -6.30 -28.35
C TYR A 439 -14.85 -7.49 -28.07
N ASP A 440 -15.02 -8.56 -28.83
CA ASP A 440 -14.12 -9.71 -28.81
C ASP A 440 -12.72 -9.31 -29.24
N MET A 441 -11.73 -10.06 -28.80
CA MET A 441 -10.31 -9.79 -29.06
C MET A 441 -10.02 -9.56 -30.54
N ALA A 442 -9.45 -8.40 -30.85
CA ALA A 442 -9.16 -7.96 -32.22
C ALA A 442 -7.89 -7.10 -32.33
N THR A 443 -7.44 -6.90 -33.56
CA THR A 443 -6.35 -5.98 -33.94
C THR A 443 -6.70 -5.26 -35.23
N ASP A 444 -5.87 -4.27 -35.62
CA ASP A 444 -6.11 -3.40 -36.81
C ASP A 444 -7.51 -2.78 -36.78
N ILE A 445 -7.79 -2.14 -35.63
CA ILE A 445 -9.12 -1.67 -35.29
C ILE A 445 -9.33 -0.26 -35.85
N GLU A 446 -10.49 -0.04 -36.45
CA GLU A 446 -10.95 1.26 -36.94
C GLU A 446 -12.43 1.45 -36.59
N ALA A 447 -12.85 2.69 -36.42
CA ALA A 447 -14.25 3.03 -36.19
C ALA A 447 -14.81 3.92 -37.28
N ALA A 448 -16.08 3.73 -37.59
CA ALA A 448 -16.88 4.60 -38.45
C ALA A 448 -18.08 5.11 -37.64
N VAL A 449 -18.44 6.39 -37.88
CA VAL A 449 -19.57 7.05 -37.22
C VAL A 449 -20.46 7.66 -38.31
N GLU A 450 -21.77 7.38 -38.23
CA GLU A 450 -22.78 8.02 -39.05
C GLU A 450 -23.55 9.04 -38.21
N GLY A 451 -23.63 10.29 -38.64
CA GLY A 451 -24.35 11.37 -37.95
C GLY A 451 -23.48 12.21 -36.99
N GLY A 452 -22.17 12.00 -36.95
CA GLY A 452 -21.22 12.76 -36.13
C GLY A 452 -19.81 12.73 -36.71
N GLU A 453 -18.85 13.35 -36.00
CA GLU A 453 -17.43 13.38 -36.37
C GLU A 453 -16.59 12.77 -35.24
N ILE A 454 -15.62 11.90 -35.60
CA ILE A 454 -14.66 11.35 -34.65
C ILE A 454 -13.57 12.38 -34.37
N VAL A 455 -13.51 12.90 -33.14
CA VAL A 455 -12.47 13.85 -32.72
C VAL A 455 -11.17 13.11 -32.37
N SER A 456 -11.28 11.97 -31.66
CA SER A 456 -10.15 11.10 -31.33
C SER A 456 -10.64 9.67 -31.09
N ALA A 457 -9.77 8.69 -31.29
CA ALA A 457 -10.06 7.30 -30.95
C ALA A 457 -8.79 6.60 -30.45
N ILE A 458 -8.95 5.80 -29.41
CA ILE A 458 -7.90 4.93 -28.84
C ILE A 458 -8.43 3.51 -28.86
N TYR A 459 -7.68 2.60 -29.48
CA TYR A 459 -8.09 1.21 -29.66
C TYR A 459 -7.19 0.27 -28.87
N TYR A 460 -7.83 -0.64 -28.15
CA TYR A 460 -7.20 -1.76 -27.43
C TYR A 460 -7.76 -3.08 -27.95
N ALA A 461 -7.16 -4.20 -27.55
CA ALA A 461 -7.55 -5.51 -28.08
C ALA A 461 -9.03 -5.88 -27.84
N ASN A 462 -9.65 -5.38 -26.78
CA ASN A 462 -11.04 -5.69 -26.40
C ASN A 462 -11.90 -4.46 -26.17
N THR A 463 -11.37 -3.24 -26.35
CA THR A 463 -12.07 -1.99 -26.03
C THR A 463 -11.63 -0.88 -26.98
N ALA A 464 -12.56 -0.03 -27.36
CA ALA A 464 -12.29 1.26 -28.01
C ALA A 464 -12.84 2.40 -27.16
N PHE A 465 -12.07 3.48 -27.01
CA PHE A 465 -12.51 4.77 -26.49
C PHE A 465 -12.57 5.74 -27.65
N ILE A 466 -13.75 6.21 -27.99
CA ILE A 466 -13.99 7.06 -29.16
C ILE A 466 -14.64 8.36 -28.71
N THR A 467 -13.96 9.47 -28.93
CA THR A 467 -14.50 10.79 -28.67
C THR A 467 -15.21 11.28 -29.95
N ILE A 468 -16.50 11.55 -29.84
CA ILE A 468 -17.37 11.92 -30.94
C ILE A 468 -17.98 13.29 -30.64
N GLU A 469 -18.02 14.16 -31.69
CA GLU A 469 -18.75 15.41 -31.69
C GLU A 469 -20.01 15.26 -32.54
N ALA A 470 -21.18 15.48 -31.94
CA ALA A 470 -22.46 15.45 -32.62
C ALA A 470 -23.54 16.21 -31.84
N ASP A 471 -24.61 16.61 -32.53
CA ASP A 471 -25.78 17.25 -31.89
C ASP A 471 -27.08 16.44 -32.09
N SER A 472 -26.94 15.15 -32.38
CA SER A 472 -28.06 14.22 -32.63
C SER A 472 -27.63 12.78 -32.42
N ALA A 473 -28.55 11.85 -32.56
CA ALA A 473 -28.26 10.42 -32.50
C ALA A 473 -27.27 10.00 -33.59
N VAL A 474 -26.29 9.19 -33.21
CA VAL A 474 -25.25 8.65 -34.09
C VAL A 474 -25.25 7.13 -34.07
N ASP A 475 -24.86 6.53 -35.16
CA ASP A 475 -24.52 5.12 -35.26
C ASP A 475 -23.00 4.95 -35.27
N ILE A 476 -22.50 4.07 -34.44
CA ILE A 476 -21.07 3.82 -34.28
C ILE A 476 -20.79 2.36 -34.63
N ILE A 477 -19.89 2.12 -35.55
CA ILE A 477 -19.48 0.78 -35.98
C ILE A 477 -17.98 0.65 -35.82
N VAL A 478 -17.52 -0.40 -35.11
CA VAL A 478 -16.11 -0.73 -34.96
C VAL A 478 -15.79 -1.94 -35.80
N TYR A 479 -14.77 -1.81 -36.63
CA TYR A 479 -14.23 -2.87 -37.50
C TYR A 479 -12.84 -3.30 -37.00
N GLY A 480 -12.45 -4.55 -37.29
CA GLY A 480 -11.11 -5.03 -37.00
C GLY A 480 -10.89 -6.46 -37.47
N CYS A 481 -9.65 -6.90 -37.36
CA CYS A 481 -9.29 -8.32 -37.59
C CYS A 481 -9.42 -9.09 -36.31
N LYS A 482 -10.32 -10.07 -36.23
CA LYS A 482 -10.52 -10.89 -35.04
C LYS A 482 -9.26 -11.70 -34.70
N ILE A 483 -9.03 -11.88 -33.43
CA ILE A 483 -7.99 -12.77 -32.90
C ILE A 483 -8.71 -13.98 -32.31
N VAL A 484 -8.46 -15.15 -32.93
CA VAL A 484 -9.02 -16.42 -32.49
C VAL A 484 -8.04 -17.05 -31.51
N ASP A 485 -8.55 -17.55 -30.41
CA ASP A 485 -7.80 -18.27 -29.39
C ASP A 485 -8.05 -19.78 -29.53
N ASP A 486 -7.05 -20.50 -30.03
CA ASP A 486 -7.07 -21.94 -30.17
C ASP A 486 -6.43 -22.53 -28.89
N VAL A 487 -7.20 -23.28 -28.10
CA VAL A 487 -6.74 -23.83 -26.83
C VAL A 487 -6.31 -25.28 -26.95
N SER A 488 -5.28 -25.65 -26.19
CA SER A 488 -4.85 -27.04 -26.05
C SER A 488 -4.45 -27.35 -24.60
N ILE A 489 -4.64 -28.58 -24.14
CA ILE A 489 -4.34 -28.98 -22.77
C ILE A 489 -3.01 -29.70 -22.70
N ILE A 490 -2.10 -29.19 -21.88
CA ILE A 490 -0.83 -29.82 -21.55
C ILE A 490 -0.93 -30.46 -20.17
N SER A 491 -0.97 -31.78 -20.11
CA SER A 491 -1.15 -32.52 -18.86
C SER A 491 0.19 -32.96 -18.27
N THR A 492 0.43 -32.65 -17.01
CA THR A 492 1.53 -33.13 -16.19
C THR A 492 1.02 -34.20 -15.25
N LYS A 493 1.32 -35.48 -15.55
CA LYS A 493 0.87 -36.59 -14.74
C LYS A 493 1.62 -36.67 -13.42
N VAL A 494 0.88 -36.80 -12.30
CA VAL A 494 1.42 -36.93 -10.94
C VAL A 494 1.21 -38.33 -10.37
N ASN A 495 -0.03 -38.83 -10.38
CA ASN A 495 -0.40 -40.15 -9.87
C ASN A 495 -1.34 -40.88 -10.83
N ASN A 496 -1.61 -42.15 -10.52
CA ASN A 496 -2.60 -42.95 -11.27
C ASN A 496 -4.04 -42.77 -10.73
N ARG A 497 -4.18 -42.12 -9.57
CA ARG A 497 -5.46 -41.89 -8.86
C ARG A 497 -5.57 -40.44 -8.47
N GLY A 498 -6.76 -40.05 -8.08
CA GLY A 498 -7.06 -38.67 -7.64
C GLY A 498 -7.76 -37.87 -8.73
N GLU A 499 -7.88 -36.57 -8.49
CA GLU A 499 -8.54 -35.62 -9.39
C GLU A 499 -7.52 -34.81 -10.18
N PRO A 500 -7.84 -34.42 -11.42
CA PRO A 500 -7.03 -33.45 -12.16
C PRO A 500 -7.17 -32.07 -11.57
N CYS A 501 -6.09 -31.29 -11.57
CA CYS A 501 -6.09 -29.87 -11.22
C CYS A 501 -6.03 -29.05 -12.52
N PRO A 502 -7.14 -28.48 -12.99
CA PRO A 502 -7.13 -27.64 -14.17
C PRO A 502 -6.54 -26.26 -13.84
N ILE A 503 -5.73 -25.75 -14.75
CA ILE A 503 -5.21 -24.37 -14.74
C ILE A 503 -5.54 -23.74 -16.07
N ASP A 504 -6.34 -22.71 -16.02
CA ASP A 504 -6.71 -21.90 -17.17
C ASP A 504 -6.24 -20.45 -16.93
N ASN A 505 -5.20 -20.07 -17.67
CA ASN A 505 -4.62 -18.73 -17.58
C ASN A 505 -4.25 -18.27 -19.00
N PRO A 506 -4.93 -17.23 -19.53
CA PRO A 506 -4.74 -16.80 -20.92
C PRO A 506 -3.31 -16.36 -21.23
N LEU A 507 -2.53 -15.97 -20.22
CA LEU A 507 -1.14 -15.55 -20.41
C LEU A 507 -0.17 -16.72 -20.68
N ILE A 508 -0.62 -17.98 -20.58
CA ILE A 508 0.17 -19.17 -20.88
C ILE A 508 0.05 -19.48 -22.37
N THR A 509 0.95 -18.92 -23.20
CA THR A 509 0.88 -18.98 -24.65
C THR A 509 1.97 -19.84 -25.30
N SER A 510 2.72 -20.66 -24.49
CA SER A 510 3.74 -21.55 -25.04
C SER A 510 3.75 -22.91 -24.33
N ASP A 511 4.11 -23.97 -25.07
CA ASP A 511 4.23 -25.36 -24.55
C ASP A 511 5.25 -25.43 -23.40
N SER A 512 6.39 -24.75 -23.55
CA SER A 512 7.43 -24.72 -22.53
C SER A 512 6.92 -24.10 -21.23
N ARG A 513 6.13 -23.03 -21.32
CA ARG A 513 5.55 -22.37 -20.16
C ARG A 513 4.48 -23.22 -19.49
N ALA A 514 3.59 -23.81 -20.28
CA ALA A 514 2.55 -24.70 -19.77
C ALA A 514 3.14 -25.90 -19.02
N ARG A 515 4.22 -26.51 -19.55
CA ARG A 515 4.94 -27.60 -18.85
C ARG A 515 5.61 -27.11 -17.55
N SER A 516 6.24 -25.94 -17.55
CA SER A 516 6.87 -25.37 -16.36
C SER A 516 5.85 -25.13 -15.25
N ILE A 517 4.73 -24.49 -15.56
CA ILE A 517 3.62 -24.27 -14.62
C ILE A 517 3.06 -25.62 -14.12
N GLY A 518 2.81 -26.57 -15.02
CA GLY A 518 2.31 -27.90 -14.64
C GLY A 518 3.24 -28.61 -13.65
N GLN A 519 4.56 -28.54 -13.87
CA GLN A 519 5.56 -29.14 -12.96
C GLN A 519 5.65 -28.40 -11.63
N TRP A 520 5.64 -27.07 -11.66
CA TRP A 520 5.68 -26.22 -10.46
C TRP A 520 4.48 -26.47 -9.55
N VAL A 521 3.27 -26.45 -10.10
CA VAL A 521 2.03 -26.72 -9.37
C VAL A 521 1.98 -28.17 -8.88
N ALA A 522 2.36 -29.14 -9.71
CA ALA A 522 2.41 -30.55 -9.33
C ALA A 522 3.35 -30.75 -8.14
N ARG A 523 4.52 -30.12 -8.15
CA ARG A 523 5.49 -30.17 -7.07
C ARG A 523 4.95 -29.57 -5.78
N TYR A 524 4.33 -28.37 -5.82
CA TYR A 524 3.73 -27.74 -4.66
C TYR A 524 2.58 -28.58 -4.07
N LEU A 525 1.68 -29.07 -4.92
CA LEU A 525 0.52 -29.86 -4.51
C LEU A 525 0.87 -31.30 -4.10
N SER A 526 2.07 -31.80 -4.43
CA SER A 526 2.52 -33.14 -4.02
C SER A 526 2.61 -33.28 -2.51
N SER A 527 2.84 -32.21 -1.78
CA SER A 527 2.72 -32.17 -0.32
C SER A 527 1.28 -31.89 0.07
N ARG A 528 0.60 -32.91 0.63
CA ARG A 528 -0.86 -32.90 0.85
C ARG A 528 -1.28 -32.40 2.22
N ASN A 529 -0.33 -32.21 3.14
CA ASN A 529 -0.64 -31.89 4.53
C ASN A 529 -0.61 -30.37 4.77
N THR A 530 -1.72 -29.86 5.28
CA THR A 530 -1.83 -28.52 5.85
C THR A 530 -2.06 -28.66 7.34
N TYR A 531 -1.35 -27.88 8.13
CA TYR A 531 -1.44 -27.86 9.58
C TYR A 531 -2.11 -26.54 10.00
N GLU A 532 -3.17 -26.67 10.78
CA GLU A 532 -3.86 -25.51 11.39
C GLU A 532 -3.74 -25.61 12.91
N ALA A 533 -3.34 -24.52 13.55
CA ALA A 533 -3.16 -24.49 14.98
C ALA A 533 -3.40 -23.10 15.55
N ASN A 534 -3.76 -23.06 16.84
CA ASN A 534 -3.64 -21.85 17.62
C ASN A 534 -2.22 -21.81 18.23
N PHE A 535 -1.62 -20.63 18.22
CA PHE A 535 -0.27 -20.44 18.69
C PHE A 535 -0.13 -19.21 19.57
N ARG A 536 0.91 -19.16 20.36
CA ARG A 536 1.29 -17.95 21.09
C ARG A 536 1.88 -16.96 20.10
N GLN A 537 1.22 -15.83 19.95
CA GLN A 537 1.54 -14.83 18.93
C GLN A 537 3.03 -14.48 18.93
N ASP A 538 3.61 -14.43 17.76
CA ASP A 538 4.95 -13.94 17.50
C ASP A 538 4.88 -13.06 16.25
N PHE A 539 5.11 -11.77 16.44
CA PHE A 539 4.89 -10.77 15.40
C PHE A 539 6.03 -10.70 14.37
N SER A 540 7.08 -11.50 14.57
CA SER A 540 8.15 -11.66 13.59
C SER A 540 7.73 -12.49 12.38
N LEU A 541 6.68 -13.32 12.51
CA LEU A 541 6.16 -14.11 11.42
C LEU A 541 5.41 -13.28 10.40
N ASP A 542 5.53 -13.69 9.13
CA ASP A 542 4.75 -13.16 8.04
C ASP A 542 4.18 -14.31 7.18
N VAL A 543 3.21 -13.98 6.33
CA VAL A 543 2.74 -14.92 5.31
C VAL A 543 3.84 -15.19 4.30
N ASN A 544 3.83 -16.36 3.68
CA ASN A 544 4.87 -16.89 2.79
C ASN A 544 6.20 -17.29 3.47
N ASP A 545 6.41 -17.02 4.77
CA ASP A 545 7.59 -17.52 5.50
C ASP A 545 7.64 -19.03 5.51
N VAL A 546 8.85 -19.58 5.46
CA VAL A 546 9.11 -21.02 5.60
C VAL A 546 9.69 -21.29 6.98
N ILE A 547 8.97 -22.08 7.78
CA ILE A 547 9.28 -22.34 9.19
C ILE A 547 9.30 -23.86 9.47
N HIS A 548 9.73 -24.22 10.66
CA HIS A 548 9.58 -25.58 11.18
C HIS A 548 8.33 -25.71 12.05
N ILE A 549 7.48 -26.70 11.77
CA ILE A 549 6.35 -27.05 12.65
C ILE A 549 6.53 -28.45 13.23
N LYS A 550 6.17 -28.62 14.50
CA LYS A 550 6.13 -29.89 15.20
C LYS A 550 4.76 -30.53 15.08
N SER A 551 4.71 -31.79 14.67
CA SER A 551 3.52 -32.65 14.76
C SER A 551 3.66 -33.70 15.88
N GLU A 552 2.69 -34.58 16.00
CA GLU A 552 2.74 -35.69 16.94
C GLU A 552 3.81 -36.75 16.59
N PHE A 553 4.20 -36.83 15.33
CA PHE A 553 5.09 -37.89 14.78
C PHE A 553 6.43 -37.38 14.26
N GLU A 554 6.56 -36.06 14.06
CA GLU A 554 7.76 -35.47 13.47
C GLU A 554 8.04 -34.10 14.09
N ASP A 555 9.30 -33.84 14.45
CA ASP A 555 9.67 -32.65 15.23
C ASP A 555 9.95 -31.41 14.37
N ASN A 556 10.49 -31.60 13.16
CA ASN A 556 11.00 -30.51 12.32
C ASN A 556 10.44 -30.60 10.89
N ILE A 557 9.15 -30.36 10.75
CA ILE A 557 8.50 -30.38 9.45
C ILE A 557 8.67 -29.01 8.79
N PRO A 558 9.38 -28.92 7.65
CA PRO A 558 9.42 -27.66 6.90
C PRO A 558 8.04 -27.35 6.35
N ALA A 559 7.55 -26.14 6.62
CA ALA A 559 6.22 -25.72 6.23
C ALA A 559 6.17 -24.24 5.90
N ARG A 560 5.39 -23.89 4.88
CA ARG A 560 5.17 -22.52 4.44
C ARG A 560 3.91 -21.95 5.08
N VAL A 561 4.02 -20.75 5.59
CA VAL A 561 2.91 -20.01 6.21
C VAL A 561 1.98 -19.50 5.11
N THR A 562 0.73 -19.95 5.14
CA THR A 562 -0.30 -19.54 4.17
C THR A 562 -1.34 -18.60 4.76
N LYS A 563 -1.53 -18.64 6.11
CA LYS A 563 -2.46 -17.76 6.80
C LYS A 563 -1.97 -17.49 8.22
N LEU A 564 -2.11 -16.23 8.64
CA LEU A 564 -1.87 -15.76 10.00
C LEU A 564 -3.07 -14.97 10.49
N GLN A 565 -3.36 -15.08 11.78
CA GLN A 565 -4.34 -14.25 12.46
C GLN A 565 -3.79 -13.86 13.82
N TYR A 566 -3.75 -12.55 14.09
CA TYR A 566 -3.37 -11.96 15.37
C TYR A 566 -4.59 -11.32 16.02
N LYS A 567 -4.79 -11.57 17.33
CA LYS A 567 -5.92 -11.02 18.09
C LYS A 567 -5.43 -10.37 19.37
N LEU A 568 -5.92 -9.18 19.65
CA LEU A 568 -5.70 -8.46 20.91
C LEU A 568 -7.07 -8.04 21.51
N PRO A 569 -7.19 -7.93 22.83
CA PRO A 569 -6.19 -8.29 23.84
C PRO A 569 -5.95 -9.80 23.91
N GLY A 570 -4.76 -10.17 24.34
CA GLY A 570 -4.35 -11.57 24.49
C GLY A 570 -3.09 -11.89 23.70
N GLN A 571 -2.66 -13.14 23.79
CA GLN A 571 -1.46 -13.63 23.10
C GLN A 571 -1.78 -14.85 22.23
N GLN A 572 -3.03 -15.03 21.85
CA GLN A 572 -3.49 -16.16 21.05
C GLN A 572 -3.70 -15.73 19.62
N GLY A 573 -2.97 -16.36 18.70
CA GLY A 573 -3.17 -16.26 17.25
C GLY A 573 -3.55 -17.60 16.64
N ALA A 574 -3.93 -17.56 15.36
CA ALA A 574 -4.13 -18.75 14.55
C ALA A 574 -3.16 -18.75 13.37
N ILE A 575 -2.69 -19.94 13.01
CA ILE A 575 -1.76 -20.12 11.90
C ILE A 575 -2.20 -21.31 11.04
N SER A 576 -2.07 -21.15 9.73
CA SER A 576 -2.16 -22.24 8.78
C SER A 576 -0.86 -22.34 8.01
N VAL A 577 -0.26 -23.52 7.99
CA VAL A 577 0.98 -23.77 7.27
C VAL A 577 0.84 -25.02 6.41
N ARG A 578 1.42 -24.98 5.22
CA ARG A 578 1.48 -26.11 4.31
C ARG A 578 2.85 -26.75 4.36
N ARG A 579 2.87 -28.09 4.58
CA ARG A 579 4.11 -28.87 4.55
C ARG A 579 4.85 -28.64 3.22
N MET A 580 6.13 -28.37 3.30
CA MET A 580 7.05 -28.45 2.16
C MET A 580 7.62 -29.87 2.02
N ARG A 581 8.14 -30.15 0.86
CA ARG A 581 8.65 -31.51 0.54
C ARG A 581 10.08 -31.67 1.04
#